data_8f81931f71a96bc846d352900e3d977d
#
_entry.id   8f81931f71a96bc846d352900e3d977d
#
_cell.length_a   1.000
_cell.length_b   1.000
_cell.length_c   1.000
_cell.angle_alpha   90.00
_cell.angle_beta   90.00
_cell.angle_gamma   90.00
#
_symmetry.space_group_name_H-M   'P 1'
#
loop_
_entity.id
_entity.type
_entity.pdbx_description
1 polymer ?
#
loop_
_entity_poly.entity_id
_entity_poly.type
_entity_poly.pdbx_seq_one_letter_code
_entity_poly.pdbx_strand_id
1 'polypeptide(L)'
;MKKNNLDTLREKIDKIDKDILKLIQKRGNLAIDVGDIKSEDEPGKTLYKPERESKILRSVIEGNSGPISNERIRVIYKELISACLSLEEGLKVGYLGPEGTHSEAAVLNHFGSKINRLPNSTIDDVFYQVLNKEINLGVVPVENSSEG
;
A
#
# COMPACT_ATOMS: atom_id res chain seq x y z
N MET A 1 33.27 23.38 18.98
CA MET A 1 32.97 23.47 17.52
C MET A 1 32.23 22.24 16.95
N LYS A 2 32.63 21.00 17.21
CA LYS A 2 31.94 19.81 16.67
C LYS A 2 30.49 19.62 17.17
N LYS A 3 30.16 19.99 18.40
CA LYS A 3 28.80 19.86 19.00
C LYS A 3 27.79 20.79 18.33
N ASN A 4 28.17 22.02 18.03
CA ASN A 4 27.34 22.99 17.31
C ASN A 4 26.99 22.55 15.87
N ASN A 5 27.88 21.82 15.19
CA ASN A 5 27.62 21.33 13.84
C ASN A 5 26.59 20.18 13.80
N LEU A 6 26.63 19.30 14.80
CA LEU A 6 25.66 18.18 14.88
C LEU A 6 24.24 18.68 15.18
N ASP A 7 24.09 19.61 16.09
CA ASP A 7 22.78 20.16 16.45
C ASP A 7 22.18 20.95 15.27
N THR A 8 22.99 21.72 14.56
CA THR A 8 22.55 22.38 13.31
C THR A 8 22.10 21.40 12.22
N LEU A 9 22.76 20.23 12.10
CA LEU A 9 22.35 19.21 11.14
C LEU A 9 21.03 18.54 11.57
N ARG A 10 20.83 18.29 12.86
CA ARG A 10 19.57 17.78 13.40
C ARG A 10 18.40 18.74 13.17
N GLU A 11 18.60 20.04 13.42
CA GLU A 11 17.59 21.05 13.12
C GLU A 11 17.20 21.08 11.62
N LYS A 12 18.16 20.88 10.72
CA LYS A 12 17.87 20.76 9.29
C LYS A 12 17.07 19.51 8.96
N ILE A 13 17.36 18.37 9.61
CA ILE A 13 16.58 17.12 9.47
C ILE A 13 15.17 17.35 9.99
N ASP A 14 15.00 17.92 11.18
CA ASP A 14 13.69 18.20 11.77
C ASP A 14 12.81 19.08 10.87
N LYS A 15 13.44 20.03 10.15
CA LYS A 15 12.72 20.85 9.18
C LYS A 15 12.27 20.05 7.97
N ILE A 16 13.14 19.19 7.44
CA ILE A 16 12.81 18.30 6.32
C ILE A 16 11.69 17.34 6.73
N ASP A 17 11.73 16.77 7.94
CA ASP A 17 10.68 15.87 8.43
C ASP A 17 9.32 16.55 8.50
N LYS A 18 9.27 17.81 8.93
CA LYS A 18 8.03 18.61 8.89
C LYS A 18 7.51 18.81 7.47
N ASP A 19 8.39 19.04 6.51
CA ASP A 19 8.00 19.21 5.11
C ASP A 19 7.55 17.88 4.47
N ILE A 20 8.22 16.78 4.79
CA ILE A 20 7.80 15.42 4.40
C ILE A 20 6.39 15.13 4.95
N LEU A 21 6.14 15.39 6.24
CA LEU A 21 4.83 15.18 6.85
C LEU A 21 3.74 15.98 6.13
N LYS A 22 3.98 17.25 5.80
CA LYS A 22 3.03 18.08 5.05
C LYS A 22 2.72 17.50 3.67
N LEU A 23 3.76 17.02 2.95
CA LEU A 23 3.59 16.42 1.63
C LEU A 23 2.83 15.08 1.70
N ILE A 24 3.10 14.26 2.71
CA ILE A 24 2.35 13.02 2.97
C ILE A 24 0.87 13.33 3.21
N GLN A 25 0.55 14.29 4.09
CA GLN A 25 -0.83 14.68 4.37
C GLN A 25 -1.53 15.26 3.13
N LYS A 26 -0.83 16.11 2.36
CA LYS A 26 -1.37 16.63 1.10
C LYS A 26 -1.69 15.51 0.10
N ARG A 27 -0.82 14.50 0.00
CA ARG A 27 -1.06 13.33 -0.83
C ARG A 27 -2.27 12.51 -0.34
N GLY A 28 -2.42 12.36 0.98
CA GLY A 28 -3.56 11.68 1.60
C GLY A 28 -4.89 12.39 1.27
N ASN A 29 -4.94 13.71 1.39
CA ASN A 29 -6.13 14.48 1.04
C ASN A 29 -6.51 14.30 -0.44
N LEU A 30 -5.54 14.36 -1.35
CA LEU A 30 -5.80 14.09 -2.77
C LEU A 30 -6.26 12.65 -3.05
N ALA A 31 -5.85 11.68 -2.22
CA ALA A 31 -6.34 10.31 -2.35
C ALA A 31 -7.82 10.22 -1.93
N ILE A 32 -8.24 10.93 -0.89
CA ILE A 32 -9.66 11.04 -0.50
C ILE A 32 -10.46 11.63 -1.65
N ASP A 33 -10.04 12.79 -2.20
CA ASP A 33 -10.73 13.44 -3.32
C ASP A 33 -10.87 12.48 -4.54
N VAL A 34 -9.84 11.69 -4.82
CA VAL A 34 -9.87 10.67 -5.90
C VAL A 34 -10.86 9.56 -5.56
N GLY A 35 -10.92 9.12 -4.29
CA GLY A 35 -11.90 8.13 -3.82
C GLY A 35 -13.33 8.61 -4.02
N ASP A 36 -13.61 9.84 -3.61
CA ASP A 36 -14.94 10.47 -3.74
C ASP A 36 -15.41 10.53 -5.20
N ILE A 37 -14.54 11.05 -6.10
CA ILE A 37 -14.86 11.12 -7.54
C ILE A 37 -15.15 9.74 -8.13
N LYS A 38 -14.32 8.73 -7.80
CA LYS A 38 -14.50 7.38 -8.34
C LYS A 38 -15.76 6.70 -7.80
N SER A 39 -16.12 6.94 -6.54
CA SER A 39 -17.33 6.39 -5.95
C SER A 39 -18.60 6.94 -6.60
N GLU A 40 -18.57 8.19 -7.06
CA GLU A 40 -19.65 8.82 -7.81
C GLU A 40 -19.76 8.28 -9.25
N ASP A 41 -18.62 8.16 -9.95
CA ASP A 41 -18.60 7.75 -11.36
C ASP A 41 -18.85 6.24 -11.56
N GLU A 42 -18.35 5.39 -10.66
CA GLU A 42 -18.41 3.92 -10.78
C GLU A 42 -18.75 3.25 -9.43
N PRO A 43 -19.99 3.38 -8.93
CA PRO A 43 -20.39 2.79 -7.65
C PRO A 43 -20.13 1.28 -7.59
N GLY A 44 -19.39 0.83 -6.56
CA GLY A 44 -19.10 -0.59 -6.31
C GLY A 44 -17.96 -1.20 -7.12
N LYS A 45 -17.21 -0.41 -7.90
CA LYS A 45 -15.95 -0.86 -8.50
C LYS A 45 -14.77 -0.65 -7.54
N THR A 46 -13.81 -1.57 -7.63
CA THR A 46 -12.58 -1.49 -6.86
C THR A 46 -11.75 -0.26 -7.27
N LEU A 47 -11.43 0.57 -6.30
CA LEU A 47 -10.62 1.79 -6.50
C LEU A 47 -9.15 1.49 -6.77
N TYR A 48 -8.69 0.30 -6.39
CA TYR A 48 -7.32 -0.15 -6.59
C TYR A 48 -7.01 -0.42 -8.06
N LYS A 49 -5.98 0.22 -8.58
CA LYS A 49 -5.46 0.04 -9.96
C LYS A 49 -3.98 -0.33 -9.92
N PRO A 50 -3.64 -1.63 -10.06
CA PRO A 50 -2.25 -2.11 -10.03
C PRO A 50 -1.33 -1.41 -11.03
N GLU A 51 -1.85 -1.05 -12.21
CA GLU A 51 -1.09 -0.34 -13.23
C GLU A 51 -0.66 1.05 -12.77
N ARG A 52 -1.52 1.73 -12.01
CA ARG A 52 -1.20 3.05 -11.44
C ARG A 52 -0.12 2.96 -10.38
N GLU A 53 -0.19 1.99 -9.49
CA GLU A 53 0.84 1.71 -8.49
C GLU A 53 2.18 1.42 -9.14
N SER A 54 2.20 0.48 -10.10
CA SER A 54 3.41 0.13 -10.85
C SER A 54 4.04 1.34 -11.55
N LYS A 55 3.22 2.23 -12.12
CA LYS A 55 3.68 3.45 -12.76
C LYS A 55 4.32 4.42 -11.77
N ILE A 56 3.72 4.60 -10.60
CA ILE A 56 4.26 5.45 -9.53
C ILE A 56 5.61 4.90 -9.06
N LEU A 57 5.68 3.61 -8.73
CA LEU A 57 6.92 2.98 -8.25
C LEU A 57 8.05 3.07 -9.28
N ARG A 58 7.75 2.87 -10.58
CA ARG A 58 8.73 3.03 -11.66
C ARG A 58 9.25 4.46 -11.72
N SER A 59 8.36 5.44 -11.79
CA SER A 59 8.73 6.87 -11.87
C SER A 59 9.59 7.32 -10.68
N VAL A 60 9.27 6.86 -9.47
CA VAL A 60 10.02 7.20 -8.26
C VAL A 60 11.42 6.59 -8.30
N ILE A 61 11.57 5.36 -8.78
CA ILE A 61 12.86 4.68 -8.88
C ILE A 61 13.73 5.31 -9.99
N GLU A 62 13.14 5.64 -11.13
CA GLU A 62 13.83 6.34 -12.22
C GLU A 62 14.33 7.72 -11.79
N GLY A 63 13.59 8.41 -10.91
CA GLY A 63 13.98 9.70 -10.35
C GLY A 63 14.93 9.62 -9.15
N ASN A 64 15.21 8.42 -8.61
CA ASN A 64 16.05 8.27 -7.44
C ASN A 64 17.53 8.42 -7.79
N SER A 65 18.14 9.51 -7.36
CA SER A 65 19.58 9.77 -7.51
C SER A 65 20.30 9.97 -6.18
N GLY A 66 19.64 9.68 -5.06
CA GLY A 66 20.15 9.93 -3.72
C GLY A 66 20.87 8.74 -3.09
N PRO A 67 21.30 8.88 -1.83
CA PRO A 67 22.04 7.85 -1.10
C PRO A 67 21.15 6.67 -0.63
N ILE A 68 19.81 6.79 -0.69
CA ILE A 68 18.89 5.73 -0.30
C ILE A 68 18.69 4.79 -1.49
N SER A 69 18.87 3.48 -1.27
CA SER A 69 18.76 2.49 -2.34
C SER A 69 17.34 2.40 -2.93
N ASN A 70 17.25 1.95 -4.18
CA ASN A 70 15.97 1.78 -4.87
C ASN A 70 15.02 0.83 -4.14
N GLU A 71 15.55 -0.24 -3.51
CA GLU A 71 14.76 -1.19 -2.72
C GLU A 71 14.10 -0.50 -1.52
N ARG A 72 14.84 0.33 -0.79
CA ARG A 72 14.32 1.08 0.37
C ARG A 72 13.31 2.14 -0.05
N ILE A 73 13.59 2.88 -1.12
CA ILE A 73 12.64 3.85 -1.69
C ILE A 73 11.36 3.13 -2.11
N ARG A 74 11.45 1.96 -2.74
CA ARG A 74 10.28 1.15 -3.12
C ARG A 74 9.43 0.78 -1.91
N VAL A 75 10.04 0.35 -0.80
CA VAL A 75 9.32 -0.01 0.43
C VAL A 75 8.60 1.20 1.01
N ILE A 76 9.28 2.34 1.13
CA ILE A 76 8.69 3.59 1.66
C ILE A 76 7.46 4.00 0.82
N TYR A 77 7.58 3.98 -0.51
CA TYR A 77 6.48 4.37 -1.38
C TYR A 77 5.34 3.35 -1.40
N LYS A 78 5.61 2.06 -1.26
CA LYS A 78 4.55 1.04 -1.08
C LYS A 78 3.73 1.31 0.18
N GLU A 79 4.38 1.57 1.32
CA GLU A 79 3.67 1.91 2.56
C GLU A 79 2.89 3.23 2.44
N LEU A 80 3.45 4.23 1.78
CA LEU A 80 2.75 5.49 1.53
C LEU A 80 1.53 5.30 0.62
N ILE A 81 1.64 4.49 -0.43
CA ILE A 81 0.51 4.15 -1.31
C ILE A 81 -0.56 3.38 -0.52
N SER A 82 -0.16 2.37 0.26
CA SER A 82 -1.06 1.59 1.10
C SER A 82 -1.81 2.45 2.12
N ALA A 83 -1.11 3.37 2.79
CA ALA A 83 -1.73 4.30 3.72
C ALA A 83 -2.78 5.20 3.03
N CYS A 84 -2.50 5.66 1.81
CA CYS A 84 -3.47 6.46 1.04
C CYS A 84 -4.65 5.62 0.54
N LEU A 85 -4.43 4.38 0.09
CA LEU A 85 -5.52 3.47 -0.30
C LEU A 85 -6.48 3.18 0.86
N SER A 86 -5.98 3.12 2.10
CA SER A 86 -6.83 2.95 3.28
C SER A 86 -7.76 4.12 3.55
N LEU A 87 -7.48 5.30 2.99
CA LEU A 87 -8.34 6.49 3.07
C LEU A 87 -9.43 6.51 1.99
N GLU A 88 -9.19 5.80 0.88
CA GLU A 88 -10.14 5.70 -0.25
C GLU A 88 -11.26 4.67 -0.01
N GLU A 89 -11.82 4.52 1.20
CA GLU A 89 -12.72 3.44 1.62
C GLU A 89 -12.08 2.05 1.59
N GLY A 90 -11.50 1.70 2.71
CA GLY A 90 -11.28 0.36 3.22
C GLY A 90 -11.12 -0.77 2.20
N LEU A 91 -10.10 -0.73 1.32
CA LEU A 91 -9.79 -1.86 0.44
C LEU A 91 -9.76 -3.15 1.27
N LYS A 92 -10.72 -4.04 1.04
CA LYS A 92 -10.84 -5.34 1.68
C LYS A 92 -10.22 -6.38 0.77
N VAL A 93 -9.18 -7.06 1.26
CA VAL A 93 -8.51 -8.13 0.52
C VAL A 93 -8.68 -9.44 1.28
N GLY A 94 -9.40 -10.38 0.67
CA GLY A 94 -9.51 -11.74 1.17
C GLY A 94 -8.31 -12.57 0.74
N TYR A 95 -7.90 -13.51 1.57
CA TYR A 95 -6.82 -14.45 1.25
C TYR A 95 -7.07 -15.81 1.89
N LEU A 96 -6.40 -16.84 1.38
CA LEU A 96 -6.45 -18.17 2.00
C LEU A 96 -5.67 -18.12 3.33
N GLY A 97 -6.44 -18.24 4.43
CA GLY A 97 -5.93 -18.26 5.79
C GLY A 97 -5.26 -19.60 6.18
N PRO A 98 -4.89 -19.73 7.43
CA PRO A 98 -5.01 -18.75 8.52
C PRO A 98 -4.01 -17.58 8.39
N GLU A 99 -3.99 -16.70 9.41
CA GLU A 99 -2.96 -15.66 9.54
C GLU A 99 -1.56 -16.30 9.66
N GLY A 100 -0.54 -15.57 9.21
CA GLY A 100 0.86 -16.05 9.22
C GLY A 100 1.23 -16.94 8.03
N THR A 101 0.35 -17.09 7.03
CA THR A 101 0.60 -17.90 5.83
C THR A 101 1.35 -17.14 4.73
N HIS A 102 1.87 -17.89 3.74
CA HIS A 102 2.45 -17.30 2.52
C HIS A 102 1.44 -16.43 1.76
N SER A 103 0.14 -16.77 1.80
CA SER A 103 -0.92 -15.97 1.19
C SER A 103 -1.05 -14.61 1.87
N GLU A 104 -1.00 -14.54 3.20
CA GLU A 104 -0.97 -13.27 3.91
C GLU A 104 0.29 -12.46 3.60
N ALA A 105 1.46 -13.12 3.58
CA ALA A 105 2.72 -12.48 3.22
C ALA A 105 2.66 -11.88 1.80
N ALA A 106 2.03 -12.56 0.85
CA ALA A 106 1.80 -12.03 -0.50
C ALA A 106 0.90 -10.78 -0.48
N VAL A 107 -0.18 -10.79 0.31
CA VAL A 107 -1.06 -9.63 0.51
C VAL A 107 -0.27 -8.44 1.08
N LEU A 108 0.49 -8.66 2.15
CA LEU A 108 1.33 -7.62 2.78
C LEU A 108 2.38 -7.06 1.81
N ASN A 109 3.05 -7.93 1.07
CA ASN A 109 4.07 -7.53 0.11
C ASN A 109 3.50 -6.73 -1.07
N HIS A 110 2.27 -7.04 -1.51
CA HIS A 110 1.67 -6.39 -2.65
C HIS A 110 0.93 -5.10 -2.29
N PHE A 111 0.12 -5.14 -1.22
CA PHE A 111 -0.79 -4.05 -0.85
C PHE A 111 -0.29 -3.19 0.33
N GLY A 112 0.81 -3.59 1.01
CA GLY A 112 1.29 -2.95 2.22
C GLY A 112 0.51 -3.36 3.47
N SER A 113 0.85 -2.73 4.61
CA SER A 113 0.37 -3.17 5.93
C SER A 113 -0.98 -2.58 6.36
N LYS A 114 -1.48 -1.53 5.68
CA LYS A 114 -2.61 -0.71 6.14
C LYS A 114 -3.94 -0.97 5.44
N ILE A 115 -4.09 -2.13 4.80
CA ILE A 115 -5.34 -2.58 4.20
C ILE A 115 -6.11 -3.51 5.15
N ASN A 116 -7.42 -3.66 4.90
CA ASN A 116 -8.25 -4.60 5.62
C ASN A 116 -8.06 -6.01 5.03
N ARG A 117 -7.36 -6.88 5.77
CA ARG A 117 -7.05 -8.26 5.37
C ARG A 117 -8.04 -9.22 6.02
N LEU A 118 -8.63 -10.10 5.24
CA LEU A 118 -9.64 -11.06 5.68
C LEU A 118 -9.20 -12.49 5.37
N PRO A 119 -8.79 -13.27 6.39
CA PRO A 119 -8.47 -14.69 6.20
C PRO A 119 -9.73 -15.48 5.91
N ASN A 120 -9.65 -16.39 4.96
CA ASN A 120 -10.73 -17.29 4.57
C ASN A 120 -10.29 -18.74 4.75
N SER A 121 -11.22 -19.63 5.05
CA SER A 121 -10.94 -21.05 5.30
C SER A 121 -10.60 -21.80 4.02
N THR A 122 -11.20 -21.41 2.89
CA THR A 122 -11.03 -22.05 1.60
C THR A 122 -10.80 -21.03 0.48
N ILE A 123 -10.24 -21.50 -0.62
CA ILE A 123 -10.10 -20.67 -1.85
C ILE A 123 -11.48 -20.30 -2.39
N ASP A 124 -12.45 -21.24 -2.32
CA ASP A 124 -13.82 -21.02 -2.78
C ASP A 124 -14.51 -19.90 -2.00
N ASP A 125 -14.27 -19.80 -0.68
CA ASP A 125 -14.77 -18.69 0.14
C ASP A 125 -14.24 -17.34 -0.34
N VAL A 126 -12.95 -17.28 -0.71
CA VAL A 126 -12.36 -16.05 -1.26
C VAL A 126 -13.07 -15.65 -2.56
N PHE A 127 -13.28 -16.60 -3.49
CA PHE A 127 -13.98 -16.32 -4.74
C PHE A 127 -15.44 -15.90 -4.50
N TYR A 128 -16.13 -16.59 -3.59
CA TYR A 128 -17.54 -16.30 -3.24
C TYR A 128 -17.68 -14.87 -2.70
N GLN A 129 -16.81 -14.46 -1.78
CA GLN A 129 -16.83 -13.10 -1.21
C GLN A 129 -16.54 -12.02 -2.25
N VAL A 130 -15.62 -12.28 -3.21
CA VAL A 130 -15.36 -11.33 -4.32
C VAL A 130 -16.61 -11.23 -5.23
N LEU A 131 -17.21 -12.35 -5.60
CA LEU A 131 -18.41 -12.38 -6.45
C LEU A 131 -19.60 -11.64 -5.80
N ASN A 132 -19.76 -11.80 -4.49
CA ASN A 132 -20.82 -11.13 -3.73
C ASN A 132 -20.47 -9.68 -3.34
N LYS A 133 -19.32 -9.18 -3.75
CA LYS A 133 -18.85 -7.82 -3.42
C LYS A 133 -18.68 -7.54 -1.91
N GLU A 134 -18.48 -8.59 -1.11
CA GLU A 134 -18.18 -8.49 0.32
C GLU A 134 -16.74 -8.03 0.55
N ILE A 135 -15.84 -8.43 -0.36
CA ILE A 135 -14.45 -7.99 -0.47
C ILE A 135 -14.15 -7.47 -1.88
N ASN A 136 -13.15 -6.63 -1.97
CA ASN A 136 -12.78 -5.99 -3.24
C ASN A 136 -11.88 -6.88 -4.11
N LEU A 137 -10.96 -7.61 -3.46
CA LEU A 137 -9.94 -8.44 -4.12
C LEU A 137 -9.73 -9.73 -3.34
N GLY A 138 -9.29 -10.77 -4.04
CA GLY A 138 -8.86 -12.04 -3.47
C GLY A 138 -7.43 -12.38 -3.86
N VAL A 139 -6.65 -12.89 -2.91
CA VAL A 139 -5.31 -13.45 -3.13
C VAL A 139 -5.35 -14.92 -2.78
N VAL A 140 -5.11 -15.77 -3.77
CA VAL A 140 -5.12 -17.22 -3.63
C VAL A 140 -3.83 -17.83 -4.18
N PRO A 141 -3.33 -18.93 -3.59
CA PRO A 141 -2.18 -19.63 -4.12
C PRO A 141 -2.56 -20.32 -5.45
N VAL A 142 -1.64 -20.26 -6.42
CA VAL A 142 -1.77 -20.99 -7.69
C VAL A 142 -1.19 -22.38 -7.57
N GLU A 143 -0.15 -22.53 -6.74
CA GLU A 143 0.51 -23.80 -6.45
C GLU A 143 0.73 -23.94 -4.93
N ASN A 144 0.62 -25.15 -4.43
CA ASN A 144 0.92 -25.48 -3.05
C ASN A 144 2.11 -26.44 -3.01
N SER A 145 3.19 -26.04 -2.35
CA SER A 145 4.42 -26.85 -2.24
C SER A 145 4.26 -28.13 -1.43
N SER A 146 3.14 -28.31 -0.70
CA SER A 146 2.85 -29.52 0.07
C SER A 146 2.10 -30.61 -0.70
N GLU A 147 1.54 -30.30 -1.86
CA GLU A 147 0.79 -31.24 -2.70
C GLU A 147 1.29 -31.26 -4.16
N GLY A 148 2.43 -30.70 -4.40
CA GLY A 148 3.18 -30.37 -5.61
C GLY A 148 3.02 -31.16 -6.81
#